data_4e1b0a95d48d2c206e6c2c790fa00820
#
_entry.id   4e1b0a95d48d2c206e6c2c790fa00820
#
_cell.length_a   1.000
_cell.length_b   1.000
_cell.length_c   1.000
_cell.angle_alpha   90.00
_cell.angle_beta   90.00
_cell.angle_gamma   90.00
#
_symmetry.space_group_name_H-M   'P 1'
#
loop_
_entity.id
_entity.type
_entity.pdbx_description
1 polymer ?
#
loop_
_entity_poly.entity_id
_entity_poly.type
_entity_poly.pdbx_seq_one_letter_code
_entity_poly.pdbx_strand_id
1 'polypeptide(L)'
;VNLHKRYPKARLIASSFNEIAQELTTIQDRLPVVTSEIGDTWIYGYGSAPIRMAKFRSLCTLYSKWLHEKRIEKNSDDALNFALELGLIAEHTWGVDVKKHLQNWDKYDMDLFLPARSTAPFQKAEASWKELDAYIYSAIQYLPDDLQKEALAEMKTIDNPVIPSPTKKVRSIPATTWQDTVLGDNILIIEGLSYQMYDAADYKHYLNNYLRARYGWALADIGKPGLDKSKAISVSLSAQIISRETRKEKQGVRTLSELIFPK
;
A
#
# COMPACT_ATOMS: atom_id res chain seq x y z
N VAL A 1 -21.43 -0.61 -27.80
CA VAL A 1 -22.77 -0.27 -27.25
C VAL A 1 -23.40 0.75 -28.17
N ASN A 2 -24.59 0.46 -28.71
CA ASN A 2 -25.29 1.43 -29.55
C ASN A 2 -26.09 2.38 -28.64
N LEU A 3 -25.54 3.54 -28.34
CA LEU A 3 -26.12 4.53 -27.44
C LEU A 3 -27.45 5.07 -27.96
N HIS A 4 -27.63 5.18 -29.29
CA HIS A 4 -28.92 5.60 -29.87
C HIS A 4 -30.06 4.62 -29.55
N LYS A 5 -29.78 3.30 -29.53
CA LYS A 5 -30.80 2.34 -29.12
C LYS A 5 -31.17 2.46 -27.65
N ARG A 6 -30.21 2.81 -26.81
CA ARG A 6 -30.44 2.94 -25.36
C ARG A 6 -31.09 4.27 -24.99
N TYR A 7 -30.76 5.33 -25.72
CA TYR A 7 -31.22 6.70 -25.48
C TYR A 7 -31.75 7.33 -26.78
N PRO A 8 -32.91 6.88 -27.31
CA PRO A 8 -33.39 7.27 -28.64
C PRO A 8 -33.76 8.75 -28.76
N LYS A 9 -34.01 9.43 -27.64
CA LYS A 9 -34.33 10.86 -27.58
C LYS A 9 -33.13 11.75 -27.24
N ALA A 10 -31.95 11.15 -26.97
CA ALA A 10 -30.74 11.91 -26.61
C ALA A 10 -29.99 12.37 -27.86
N ARG A 11 -29.51 13.60 -27.81
CA ARG A 11 -28.54 14.11 -28.79
C ARG A 11 -27.15 13.64 -28.38
N LEU A 12 -26.50 12.83 -29.21
CA LEU A 12 -25.14 12.36 -28.96
C LEU A 12 -24.15 13.35 -29.59
N ILE A 13 -23.24 13.87 -28.78
CA ILE A 13 -22.23 14.84 -29.20
C ILE A 13 -20.86 14.28 -28.81
N ALA A 14 -19.90 14.32 -29.76
CA ALA A 14 -18.49 14.12 -29.42
C ALA A 14 -18.03 15.35 -28.61
N SER A 15 -17.42 15.13 -27.44
CA SER A 15 -17.10 16.19 -26.49
C SER A 15 -15.74 15.93 -25.84
N SER A 16 -15.20 16.94 -25.18
CA SER A 16 -14.03 16.86 -24.32
C SER A 16 -14.44 16.81 -22.85
N PHE A 17 -13.50 16.41 -21.97
CA PHE A 17 -13.75 16.47 -20.53
C PHE A 17 -14.02 17.89 -20.04
N ASN A 18 -13.40 18.91 -20.64
CA ASN A 18 -13.63 20.30 -20.27
C ASN A 18 -15.07 20.74 -20.58
N GLU A 19 -15.60 20.37 -21.76
CA GLU A 19 -16.98 20.67 -22.11
C GLU A 19 -17.98 19.95 -21.20
N ILE A 20 -17.72 18.67 -20.87
CA ILE A 20 -18.52 17.92 -19.90
C ILE A 20 -18.49 18.60 -18.53
N ALA A 21 -17.31 19.05 -18.06
CA ALA A 21 -17.17 19.74 -16.79
C ALA A 21 -17.96 21.06 -16.77
N GLN A 22 -17.94 21.83 -17.86
CA GLN A 22 -18.75 23.05 -18.00
C GLN A 22 -20.25 22.75 -17.91
N GLU A 23 -20.72 21.74 -18.62
CA GLU A 23 -22.14 21.32 -18.52
C GLU A 23 -22.51 20.86 -17.10
N LEU A 24 -21.64 20.08 -16.43
CA LEU A 24 -21.86 19.66 -15.06
C LEU A 24 -21.91 20.84 -14.08
N THR A 25 -21.14 21.91 -14.32
CA THR A 25 -21.18 23.12 -13.51
C THR A 25 -22.56 23.78 -13.55
N THR A 26 -23.29 23.71 -14.65
CA THR A 26 -24.66 24.26 -14.77
C THR A 26 -25.68 23.56 -13.87
N ILE A 27 -25.40 22.37 -13.41
CA ILE A 27 -26.26 21.53 -12.60
C ILE A 27 -25.65 21.14 -11.25
N GLN A 28 -24.53 21.79 -10.87
CA GLN A 28 -23.76 21.41 -9.69
C GLN A 28 -24.59 21.35 -8.39
N ASP A 29 -25.59 22.26 -8.24
CA ASP A 29 -26.46 22.29 -7.07
C ASP A 29 -27.39 21.07 -6.97
N ARG A 30 -27.54 20.31 -8.05
CA ARG A 30 -28.34 19.07 -8.09
C ARG A 30 -27.50 17.80 -8.00
N LEU A 31 -26.19 17.94 -8.01
CA LEU A 31 -25.29 16.80 -7.91
C LEU A 31 -25.11 16.41 -6.44
N PRO A 32 -25.00 15.11 -6.14
CA PRO A 32 -24.72 14.66 -4.80
C PRO A 32 -23.32 15.11 -4.38
N VAL A 33 -23.21 15.66 -3.17
CA VAL A 33 -21.92 16.02 -2.58
C VAL A 33 -21.37 14.81 -1.84
N VAL A 34 -20.22 14.31 -2.27
CA VAL A 34 -19.50 13.22 -1.62
C VAL A 34 -18.38 13.83 -0.81
N THR A 35 -18.44 13.71 0.52
CA THR A 35 -17.44 14.22 1.47
C THR A 35 -16.53 13.13 2.03
N SER A 36 -16.84 11.87 1.74
CA SER A 36 -16.01 10.72 2.12
C SER A 36 -14.95 10.45 1.07
N GLU A 37 -13.89 9.76 1.47
CA GLU A 37 -12.90 9.22 0.55
C GLU A 37 -13.55 8.27 -0.46
N ILE A 38 -13.20 8.44 -1.73
CA ILE A 38 -13.61 7.54 -2.82
C ILE A 38 -12.41 6.71 -3.19
N GLY A 39 -12.37 5.48 -2.71
CA GLY A 39 -11.34 4.50 -3.03
C GLY A 39 -11.94 3.20 -3.51
N ASP A 40 -11.11 2.34 -4.07
CA ASP A 40 -11.45 0.98 -4.41
C ASP A 40 -10.42 -0.03 -3.85
N THR A 41 -10.69 -1.32 -4.04
CA THR A 41 -9.80 -2.38 -3.53
C THR A 41 -8.44 -2.41 -4.23
N TRP A 42 -8.26 -1.68 -5.30
CA TRP A 42 -7.01 -1.60 -6.04
C TRP A 42 -5.89 -0.97 -5.23
N ILE A 43 -6.23 -0.02 -4.37
CA ILE A 43 -5.28 0.67 -3.48
C ILE A 43 -4.71 -0.23 -2.37
N TYR A 44 -5.27 -1.39 -2.12
CA TYR A 44 -4.83 -2.30 -1.05
C TYR A 44 -3.48 -2.98 -1.34
N GLY A 45 -2.93 -2.83 -2.54
CA GLY A 45 -1.58 -3.29 -2.89
C GLY A 45 -0.44 -2.65 -2.11
N TYR A 46 -0.68 -1.58 -1.38
CA TYR A 46 0.33 -0.86 -0.59
C TYR A 46 1.06 -1.71 0.43
N GLY A 47 0.40 -2.72 1.00
CA GLY A 47 1.03 -3.66 1.93
C GLY A 47 2.18 -4.47 1.33
N SER A 48 2.28 -4.59 0.00
CA SER A 48 3.35 -5.31 -0.68
C SER A 48 4.69 -4.57 -0.73
N ALA A 49 4.72 -3.26 -0.41
CA ALA A 49 5.95 -2.46 -0.36
C ALA A 49 6.01 -1.58 0.91
N PRO A 50 6.09 -2.18 2.10
CA PRO A 50 5.95 -1.47 3.37
C PRO A 50 7.01 -0.40 3.59
N ILE A 51 8.24 -0.59 3.14
CA ILE A 51 9.31 0.42 3.25
C ILE A 51 9.01 1.64 2.39
N ARG A 52 8.56 1.44 1.15
CA ARG A 52 8.13 2.55 0.27
C ARG A 52 7.02 3.34 0.91
N MET A 53 6.02 2.67 1.47
CA MET A 53 4.90 3.32 2.12
C MET A 53 5.29 4.02 3.43
N ALA A 54 6.24 3.47 4.18
CA ALA A 54 6.78 4.15 5.35
C ALA A 54 7.45 5.48 4.94
N LYS A 55 8.28 5.46 3.89
CA LYS A 55 8.93 6.67 3.34
C LYS A 55 7.92 7.69 2.84
N PHE A 56 6.94 7.25 2.05
CA PHE A 56 5.86 8.11 1.55
C PHE A 56 5.11 8.80 2.69
N ARG A 57 4.66 8.05 3.69
CA ARG A 57 3.93 8.60 4.84
C ARG A 57 4.79 9.56 5.67
N SER A 58 6.05 9.25 5.84
CA SER A 58 6.98 10.13 6.56
C SER A 58 7.16 11.45 5.83
N LEU A 59 7.33 11.44 4.50
CA LEU A 59 7.40 12.66 3.69
C LEU A 59 6.10 13.47 3.74
N CYS A 60 4.93 12.83 3.71
CA CYS A 60 3.66 13.52 3.91
C CYS A 60 3.58 14.21 5.28
N THR A 61 4.09 13.56 6.32
CA THR A 61 4.15 14.12 7.67
C THR A 61 5.10 15.32 7.76
N LEU A 62 6.29 15.19 7.18
CA LEU A 62 7.26 16.28 7.10
C LEU A 62 6.70 17.46 6.30
N TYR A 63 6.08 17.22 5.16
CA TYR A 63 5.47 18.25 4.35
C TYR A 63 4.39 19.02 5.11
N SER A 64 3.51 18.30 5.82
CA SER A 64 2.50 18.93 6.68
C SER A 64 3.12 19.79 7.80
N LYS A 65 4.21 19.32 8.41
CA LYS A 65 4.99 20.05 9.41
C LYS A 65 5.57 21.34 8.81
N TRP A 66 6.25 21.24 7.66
CA TRP A 66 6.89 22.40 7.01
C TRP A 66 5.88 23.49 6.58
N LEU A 67 4.70 23.07 6.12
CA LEU A 67 3.59 24.00 5.84
C LEU A 67 3.11 24.71 7.11
N HIS A 68 2.96 23.98 8.21
CA HIS A 68 2.57 24.56 9.50
C HIS A 68 3.61 25.51 10.05
N GLU A 69 4.89 25.18 9.93
CA GLU A 69 6.02 25.99 10.32
C GLU A 69 6.33 27.14 9.34
N LYS A 70 5.61 27.25 8.24
CA LYS A 70 5.80 28.23 7.15
C LYS A 70 7.20 28.18 6.53
N ARG A 71 7.84 27.03 6.52
CA ARG A 71 9.14 26.80 5.88
C ARG A 71 9.03 26.55 4.38
N ILE A 72 7.84 26.21 3.91
CA ILE A 72 7.48 26.09 2.49
C ILE A 72 6.07 26.66 2.30
N GLU A 73 5.83 27.34 1.20
CA GLU A 73 4.50 27.85 0.86
C GLU A 73 3.75 26.83 0.00
N LYS A 74 2.49 26.57 0.34
CA LYS A 74 1.66 25.53 -0.30
C LYS A 74 1.59 25.64 -1.83
N ASN A 75 1.58 26.85 -2.36
CA ASN A 75 1.43 27.11 -3.80
C ASN A 75 2.75 27.53 -4.47
N SER A 76 3.89 27.38 -3.80
CA SER A 76 5.19 27.56 -4.45
C SER A 76 5.47 26.45 -5.45
N ASP A 77 6.29 26.73 -6.45
CA ASP A 77 6.68 25.74 -7.45
C ASP A 77 7.36 24.53 -6.79
N ASP A 78 8.19 24.76 -5.78
CA ASP A 78 8.86 23.70 -5.01
C ASP A 78 7.83 22.77 -4.34
N ALA A 79 6.84 23.35 -3.66
CA ALA A 79 5.80 22.59 -2.98
C ALA A 79 4.92 21.81 -3.95
N LEU A 80 4.56 22.42 -5.08
CA LEU A 80 3.72 21.77 -6.10
C LEU A 80 4.45 20.63 -6.79
N ASN A 81 5.70 20.86 -7.21
CA ASN A 81 6.50 19.82 -7.85
C ASN A 81 6.82 18.67 -6.89
N PHE A 82 7.16 18.96 -5.63
CA PHE A 82 7.33 17.96 -4.59
C PHE A 82 6.06 17.12 -4.43
N ALA A 83 4.90 17.75 -4.32
CA ALA A 83 3.63 17.06 -4.10
C ALA A 83 3.20 16.22 -5.32
N LEU A 84 3.45 16.70 -6.54
CA LEU A 84 3.16 15.96 -7.78
C LEU A 84 4.00 14.69 -7.88
N GLU A 85 5.32 14.80 -7.71
CA GLU A 85 6.22 13.64 -7.74
C GLU A 85 5.91 12.65 -6.62
N LEU A 86 5.67 13.16 -5.40
CA LEU A 86 5.30 12.32 -4.28
C LEU A 86 3.98 11.58 -4.54
N GLY A 87 3.03 12.21 -5.22
CA GLY A 87 1.74 11.63 -5.60
C GLY A 87 1.86 10.41 -6.50
N LEU A 88 2.90 10.34 -7.35
CA LEU A 88 3.15 9.19 -8.23
C LEU A 88 3.40 7.89 -7.45
N ILE A 89 3.87 7.97 -6.20
CA ILE A 89 4.11 6.81 -5.36
C ILE A 89 2.80 6.14 -4.91
N ALA A 90 1.74 6.94 -4.75
CA ALA A 90 0.42 6.48 -4.33
C ALA A 90 -0.43 5.97 -5.52
N GLU A 91 0.09 6.01 -6.75
CA GLU A 91 -0.58 5.47 -7.92
C GLU A 91 -0.76 3.95 -7.78
N HIS A 92 -1.92 3.44 -8.19
CA HIS A 92 -2.35 2.06 -7.89
C HIS A 92 -1.58 0.96 -8.65
N THR A 93 -1.03 1.27 -9.81
CA THR A 93 -0.32 0.29 -10.64
C THR A 93 1.15 0.26 -10.29
N TRP A 94 1.54 -0.72 -9.49
CA TRP A 94 2.90 -0.84 -8.99
C TRP A 94 3.80 -1.54 -10.01
N GLY A 95 4.38 -0.72 -10.89
CA GLY A 95 5.26 -1.18 -11.94
C GLY A 95 4.52 -1.61 -13.20
N VAL A 96 5.18 -2.41 -14.04
CA VAL A 96 4.60 -2.91 -15.28
C VAL A 96 3.52 -3.95 -15.02
N ASP A 97 2.52 -4.01 -15.89
CA ASP A 97 1.47 -5.02 -15.84
C ASP A 97 2.07 -6.44 -15.97
N VAL A 98 2.04 -7.17 -14.88
CA VAL A 98 2.60 -8.53 -14.80
C VAL A 98 1.92 -9.49 -15.76
N LYS A 99 0.63 -9.34 -16.03
CA LYS A 99 -0.13 -10.17 -16.98
C LYS A 99 0.40 -10.06 -18.40
N LYS A 100 0.88 -8.87 -18.75
CA LYS A 100 1.40 -8.55 -20.08
C LYS A 100 2.89 -8.87 -20.23
N HIS A 101 3.65 -8.68 -19.15
CA HIS A 101 5.11 -8.72 -19.20
C HIS A 101 5.72 -9.93 -18.52
N LEU A 102 5.00 -10.60 -17.61
CA LEU A 102 5.48 -11.73 -16.82
C LEU A 102 4.69 -12.99 -17.18
N GLN A 103 5.11 -13.70 -18.24
CA GLN A 103 4.39 -14.88 -18.74
C GLN A 103 4.58 -16.14 -17.88
N ASN A 104 5.63 -16.18 -17.06
CA ASN A 104 5.98 -17.34 -16.22
C ASN A 104 5.71 -17.08 -14.73
N TRP A 105 4.57 -16.55 -14.42
CA TRP A 105 4.13 -16.20 -13.07
C TRP A 105 3.59 -17.37 -12.24
N ASP A 106 3.65 -18.59 -12.76
CA ASP A 106 3.33 -19.85 -12.10
C ASP A 106 4.46 -20.40 -11.20
N LYS A 107 5.46 -19.59 -10.92
CA LYS A 107 6.62 -19.96 -10.08
C LYS A 107 6.37 -19.59 -8.63
N TYR A 108 5.50 -20.35 -7.96
CA TYR A 108 5.07 -20.06 -6.59
C TYR A 108 6.05 -20.55 -5.52
N ASP A 109 6.80 -21.62 -5.79
CA ASP A 109 7.78 -22.16 -4.87
C ASP A 109 9.13 -21.40 -4.99
N MET A 110 9.83 -21.21 -3.86
CA MET A 110 11.06 -20.41 -3.82
C MET A 110 12.19 -21.01 -4.67
N ASP A 111 12.28 -22.32 -4.78
CA ASP A 111 13.24 -23.02 -5.63
C ASP A 111 12.99 -22.82 -7.13
N LEU A 112 11.77 -22.52 -7.52
CA LEU A 112 11.38 -22.15 -8.88
C LEU A 112 11.44 -20.64 -9.11
N PHE A 113 11.03 -19.85 -8.11
CA PHE A 113 10.96 -18.39 -8.20
C PHE A 113 12.34 -17.73 -8.25
N LEU A 114 13.27 -18.13 -7.37
CA LEU A 114 14.59 -17.51 -7.30
C LEU A 114 15.37 -17.59 -8.63
N PRO A 115 15.44 -18.74 -9.33
CA PRO A 115 16.04 -18.78 -10.67
C PRO A 115 15.28 -17.95 -11.70
N ALA A 116 13.92 -17.92 -11.62
CA ALA A 116 13.09 -17.17 -12.54
C ALA A 116 13.34 -15.65 -12.47
N ARG A 117 13.69 -15.11 -11.29
CA ARG A 117 14.00 -13.68 -11.09
C ARG A 117 15.14 -13.17 -11.99
N SER A 118 16.07 -14.02 -12.40
CA SER A 118 17.16 -13.64 -13.30
C SER A 118 16.73 -13.54 -14.78
N THR A 119 15.53 -13.97 -15.12
CA THR A 119 15.02 -13.89 -16.49
C THR A 119 14.56 -12.49 -16.86
N ALA A 120 14.61 -12.14 -18.16
CA ALA A 120 14.30 -10.80 -18.64
C ALA A 120 12.90 -10.28 -18.21
N PRO A 121 11.81 -11.07 -18.21
CA PRO A 121 10.51 -10.60 -17.74
C PRO A 121 10.50 -10.20 -16.26
N PHE A 122 11.12 -10.98 -15.38
CA PHE A 122 11.22 -10.65 -13.96
C PHE A 122 12.13 -9.44 -13.71
N GLN A 123 13.26 -9.35 -14.44
CA GLN A 123 14.14 -8.18 -14.37
C GLN A 123 13.43 -6.90 -14.78
N LYS A 124 12.57 -6.94 -15.80
CA LYS A 124 11.75 -5.81 -16.21
C LYS A 124 10.73 -5.41 -15.12
N ALA A 125 10.08 -6.37 -14.48
CA ALA A 125 9.16 -6.10 -13.39
C ALA A 125 9.89 -5.45 -12.20
N GLU A 126 11.04 -6.01 -11.78
CA GLU A 126 11.84 -5.47 -10.68
C GLU A 126 12.41 -4.07 -10.99
N ALA A 127 12.80 -3.81 -12.25
CA ALA A 127 13.25 -2.49 -12.67
C ALA A 127 12.13 -1.45 -12.55
N SER A 128 10.89 -1.81 -12.89
CA SER A 128 9.75 -0.91 -12.74
C SER A 128 9.41 -0.61 -11.28
N TRP A 129 9.63 -1.54 -10.36
CA TRP A 129 9.47 -1.26 -8.92
C TRP A 129 10.57 -0.34 -8.38
N LYS A 130 11.80 -0.48 -8.88
CA LYS A 130 12.90 0.45 -8.54
C LYS A 130 12.63 1.86 -9.05
N GLU A 131 11.99 2.00 -10.21
CA GLU A 131 11.54 3.30 -10.73
C GLU A 131 10.56 3.97 -9.77
N LEU A 132 9.56 3.22 -9.27
CA LEU A 132 8.63 3.74 -8.26
C LEU A 132 9.33 4.17 -6.96
N ASP A 133 10.35 3.42 -6.52
CA ASP A 133 11.15 3.81 -5.35
C ASP A 133 11.94 5.09 -5.61
N ALA A 134 12.36 5.34 -6.85
CA ALA A 134 13.10 6.54 -7.23
C ALA A 134 12.26 7.81 -7.13
N TYR A 135 10.94 7.77 -7.33
CA TYR A 135 10.06 8.94 -7.19
C TYR A 135 10.13 9.59 -5.81
N ILE A 136 10.42 8.84 -4.75
CA ILE A 136 10.66 9.37 -3.40
C ILE A 136 11.81 10.39 -3.43
N TYR A 137 12.91 10.01 -4.05
CA TYR A 137 14.12 10.84 -4.11
C TYR A 137 14.00 11.96 -5.16
N SER A 138 13.28 11.70 -6.26
CA SER A 138 12.94 12.74 -7.24
C SER A 138 12.08 13.84 -6.61
N ALA A 139 11.09 13.47 -5.80
CA ALA A 139 10.28 14.44 -5.07
C ALA A 139 11.14 15.31 -4.16
N ILE A 140 12.05 14.72 -3.38
CA ILE A 140 12.92 15.43 -2.45
C ILE A 140 13.78 16.49 -3.16
N GLN A 141 14.18 16.25 -4.41
CA GLN A 141 15.02 17.19 -5.18
C GLN A 141 14.36 18.55 -5.47
N TYR A 142 13.02 18.61 -5.42
CA TYR A 142 12.29 19.88 -5.61
C TYR A 142 12.23 20.74 -4.35
N LEU A 143 12.62 20.20 -3.19
CA LEU A 143 12.58 20.94 -1.93
C LEU A 143 13.78 21.92 -1.80
N PRO A 144 13.66 22.99 -1.03
CA PRO A 144 14.81 23.80 -0.59
C PRO A 144 15.86 22.94 0.13
N ASP A 145 17.14 23.34 0.06
CA ASP A 145 18.29 22.57 0.52
C ASP A 145 18.20 22.09 1.98
N ASP A 146 17.66 22.93 2.87
CA ASP A 146 17.50 22.58 4.28
C ASP A 146 16.42 21.52 4.49
N LEU A 147 15.32 21.59 3.72
CA LEU A 147 14.24 20.60 3.74
C LEU A 147 14.66 19.29 3.07
N GLN A 148 15.46 19.35 1.99
CA GLN A 148 16.08 18.17 1.39
C GLN A 148 16.91 17.38 2.41
N LYS A 149 17.78 18.09 3.17
CA LYS A 149 18.61 17.47 4.20
C LYS A 149 17.78 16.79 5.28
N GLU A 150 16.71 17.45 5.74
CA GLU A 150 15.78 16.89 6.73
C GLU A 150 15.08 15.65 6.18
N ALA A 151 14.57 15.71 4.94
CA ALA A 151 13.92 14.57 4.27
C ALA A 151 14.87 13.40 4.10
N LEU A 152 16.08 13.62 3.59
CA LEU A 152 17.07 12.55 3.38
C LEU A 152 17.50 11.89 4.70
N ALA A 153 17.65 12.67 5.78
CA ALA A 153 17.94 12.14 7.11
C ALA A 153 16.82 11.21 7.60
N GLU A 154 15.57 11.59 7.36
CA GLU A 154 14.40 10.75 7.70
C GLU A 154 14.37 9.47 6.86
N MET A 155 14.61 9.55 5.55
CA MET A 155 14.70 8.37 4.68
C MET A 155 15.77 7.39 5.16
N LYS A 156 16.94 7.90 5.56
CA LYS A 156 18.03 7.09 6.11
C LYS A 156 17.64 6.39 7.41
N THR A 157 16.83 7.02 8.26
CA THR A 157 16.31 6.41 9.49
C THR A 157 15.38 5.25 9.19
N ILE A 158 14.53 5.37 8.15
CA ILE A 158 13.63 4.30 7.72
C ILE A 158 14.41 3.14 7.09
N ASP A 159 15.44 3.42 6.29
CA ASP A 159 16.29 2.39 5.68
C ASP A 159 17.15 1.64 6.71
N ASN A 160 17.48 2.29 7.81
CA ASN A 160 18.32 1.74 8.87
C ASN A 160 17.61 1.88 10.23
N PRO A 161 16.51 1.16 10.44
CA PRO A 161 15.77 1.27 11.69
C PRO A 161 16.67 0.84 12.85
N VAL A 162 16.81 1.71 13.84
CA VAL A 162 17.42 1.33 15.10
C VAL A 162 16.45 0.39 15.80
N ILE A 163 16.73 -0.90 15.74
CA ILE A 163 16.00 -1.89 16.55
C ILE A 163 16.49 -1.71 17.99
N PRO A 164 15.65 -1.21 18.91
CA PRO A 164 16.06 -1.07 20.29
C PRO A 164 16.43 -2.45 20.83
N SER A 165 17.64 -2.61 21.34
CA SER A 165 17.98 -3.84 22.06
C SER A 165 17.03 -4.02 23.24
N PRO A 166 16.40 -5.19 23.40
CA PRO A 166 15.49 -5.43 24.51
C PRO A 166 16.23 -5.25 25.83
N THR A 167 15.82 -4.27 26.61
CA THR A 167 16.47 -3.93 27.89
C THR A 167 16.17 -4.92 29.00
N LYS A 168 15.21 -5.84 28.79
CA LYS A 168 14.88 -6.92 29.75
C LYS A 168 14.39 -8.14 28.98
N LYS A 169 14.90 -9.34 29.33
CA LYS A 169 14.31 -10.61 28.91
C LYS A 169 12.91 -10.72 29.48
N VAL A 170 11.90 -10.59 28.65
CA VAL A 170 10.51 -10.88 29.00
C VAL A 170 10.29 -12.38 28.81
N ARG A 171 9.64 -13.05 29.78
CA ARG A 171 9.17 -14.43 29.58
C ARG A 171 8.26 -14.45 28.34
N SER A 172 8.49 -15.39 27.44
CA SER A 172 7.61 -15.63 26.30
C SER A 172 6.19 -15.88 26.81
N ILE A 173 5.26 -15.04 26.40
CA ILE A 173 3.83 -15.26 26.64
C ILE A 173 3.34 -16.15 25.52
N PRO A 174 2.73 -17.31 25.79
CA PRO A 174 2.18 -18.15 24.74
C PRO A 174 1.16 -17.36 23.90
N ALA A 175 1.22 -17.50 22.57
CA ALA A 175 0.36 -16.80 21.62
C ALA A 175 -1.15 -17.14 21.73
N THR A 176 -1.54 -18.04 22.60
CA THR A 176 -2.93 -18.47 22.81
C THR A 176 -3.80 -17.51 23.62
N THR A 177 -3.26 -16.39 24.08
CA THR A 177 -4.01 -15.39 24.87
C THR A 177 -3.98 -14.01 24.18
N TRP A 178 -4.45 -13.95 22.95
CA TRP A 178 -4.78 -12.68 22.33
C TRP A 178 -6.08 -12.17 22.95
N GLN A 179 -5.98 -11.27 23.89
CA GLN A 179 -7.12 -10.53 24.40
C GLN A 179 -6.92 -9.07 24.01
N ASP A 180 -7.91 -8.51 23.36
CA ASP A 180 -8.02 -7.07 23.18
C ASP A 180 -8.11 -6.44 24.58
N THR A 181 -7.05 -5.81 25.01
CA THR A 181 -7.05 -5.15 26.31
C THR A 181 -7.56 -3.73 26.13
N VAL A 182 -8.73 -3.46 26.64
CA VAL A 182 -9.26 -2.09 26.76
C VAL A 182 -8.57 -1.43 27.96
N LEU A 183 -7.70 -0.47 27.70
CA LEU A 183 -7.08 0.37 28.73
C LEU A 183 -7.83 1.70 28.82
N GLY A 184 -8.69 1.86 29.85
CA GLY A 184 -9.43 3.08 30.08
C GLY A 184 -10.50 3.36 28.99
N ASP A 185 -11.06 4.56 29.01
CA ASP A 185 -12.16 4.94 28.12
C ASP A 185 -11.75 4.90 26.64
N ASN A 186 -11.95 3.75 25.98
CA ASN A 186 -11.88 3.54 24.51
C ASN A 186 -10.51 3.44 23.84
N ILE A 187 -9.47 2.97 24.49
CA ILE A 187 -8.21 2.62 23.80
C ILE A 187 -8.17 1.12 23.54
N LEU A 188 -8.33 0.73 22.27
CA LEU A 188 -8.10 -0.63 21.80
C LEU A 188 -6.60 -0.85 21.56
N ILE A 189 -5.97 -1.76 22.31
CA ILE A 189 -4.59 -2.20 22.06
C ILE A 189 -4.66 -3.51 21.28
N ILE A 190 -4.23 -3.47 20.02
CA ILE A 190 -4.02 -4.66 19.21
C ILE A 190 -2.76 -5.35 19.74
N GLU A 191 -2.93 -6.48 20.44
CA GLU A 191 -1.81 -7.21 21.05
C GLU A 191 -1.24 -8.30 20.16
N GLY A 192 -1.70 -8.42 18.91
CA GLY A 192 -1.31 -9.51 18.04
C GLY A 192 -1.04 -9.17 16.60
N LEU A 193 -0.12 -9.91 16.01
CA LEU A 193 0.12 -9.95 14.59
C LEU A 193 0.13 -11.41 14.13
N SER A 194 -0.61 -11.73 13.08
CA SER A 194 -0.58 -13.05 12.44
C SER A 194 -0.21 -12.90 10.97
N TYR A 195 0.47 -13.91 10.44
CA TYR A 195 0.75 -14.06 9.03
C TYR A 195 -0.06 -15.22 8.48
N GLN A 196 -0.90 -14.94 7.48
CA GLN A 196 -1.72 -15.95 6.83
C GLN A 196 -1.07 -16.38 5.53
N MET A 197 -0.84 -17.66 5.36
CA MET A 197 -0.48 -18.30 4.09
C MET A 197 -1.74 -18.89 3.47
N TYR A 198 -1.80 -18.88 2.15
CA TYR A 198 -2.96 -19.33 1.37
C TYR A 198 -2.54 -20.39 0.36
N ASP A 199 -3.37 -21.41 0.21
CA ASP A 199 -3.24 -22.45 -0.82
C ASP A 199 -4.23 -22.26 -1.98
N ALA A 200 -4.24 -23.20 -2.93
CA ALA A 200 -5.12 -23.13 -4.09
C ALA A 200 -6.61 -23.24 -3.72
N ALA A 201 -6.96 -23.91 -2.62
CA ALA A 201 -8.34 -24.05 -2.16
C ALA A 201 -8.87 -22.71 -1.62
N ASP A 202 -8.05 -21.93 -0.92
CA ASP A 202 -8.40 -20.60 -0.44
C ASP A 202 -8.70 -19.64 -1.60
N TYR A 203 -7.85 -19.62 -2.62
CA TYR A 203 -8.07 -18.80 -3.82
C TYR A 203 -9.30 -19.24 -4.60
N LYS A 204 -9.56 -20.55 -4.72
CA LYS A 204 -10.79 -21.08 -5.32
C LYS A 204 -12.02 -20.67 -4.53
N HIS A 205 -11.96 -20.72 -3.20
CA HIS A 205 -13.02 -20.25 -2.33
C HIS A 205 -13.30 -18.76 -2.54
N TYR A 206 -12.25 -17.94 -2.56
CA TYR A 206 -12.35 -16.51 -2.82
C TYR A 206 -12.99 -16.21 -4.19
N LEU A 207 -12.53 -16.85 -5.25
CA LEU A 207 -13.12 -16.73 -6.60
C LEU A 207 -14.61 -17.05 -6.64
N ASN A 208 -15.02 -18.10 -5.94
CA ASN A 208 -16.40 -18.57 -5.97
C ASN A 208 -17.35 -17.65 -5.19
N ASN A 209 -16.87 -17.01 -4.13
CA ASN A 209 -17.72 -16.24 -3.22
C ASN A 209 -17.68 -14.73 -3.49
N TYR A 210 -16.57 -14.19 -3.99
CA TYR A 210 -16.36 -12.76 -4.08
C TYR A 210 -16.24 -12.23 -5.52
N LEU A 211 -15.83 -13.05 -6.47
CA LEU A 211 -15.67 -12.61 -7.85
C LEU A 211 -16.97 -12.77 -8.64
N ARG A 212 -17.68 -11.67 -8.91
CA ARG A 212 -18.93 -11.66 -9.66
C ARG A 212 -18.72 -11.81 -11.17
N ALA A 213 -17.64 -11.23 -11.70
CA ALA A 213 -17.32 -11.26 -13.13
C ALA A 213 -16.09 -12.13 -13.38
N ARG A 214 -16.24 -13.15 -14.22
CA ARG A 214 -15.18 -14.12 -14.51
C ARG A 214 -14.47 -13.79 -15.84
N TYR A 215 -13.81 -12.65 -15.86
CA TYR A 215 -12.94 -12.31 -16.97
C TYR A 215 -11.65 -13.13 -16.94
N GLY A 216 -11.09 -13.43 -18.10
CA GLY A 216 -9.86 -14.23 -18.22
C GLY A 216 -8.69 -13.68 -17.40
N TRP A 217 -8.53 -12.34 -17.38
CA TRP A 217 -7.51 -11.68 -16.58
C TRP A 217 -7.74 -11.84 -15.07
N ALA A 218 -8.99 -11.75 -14.61
CA ALA A 218 -9.31 -11.90 -13.20
C ALA A 218 -9.13 -13.35 -12.72
N LEU A 219 -9.44 -14.33 -13.57
CA LEU A 219 -9.17 -15.73 -13.29
C LEU A 219 -7.67 -16.01 -13.19
N ALA A 220 -6.87 -15.34 -14.02
CA ALA A 220 -5.43 -15.48 -13.98
C ALA A 220 -4.82 -14.80 -12.75
N ASP A 221 -5.22 -13.56 -12.42
CA ASP A 221 -4.69 -12.80 -11.28
C ASP A 221 -5.10 -13.39 -9.92
N ILE A 222 -6.38 -13.66 -9.77
CA ILE A 222 -6.97 -14.06 -8.49
C ILE A 222 -7.00 -15.57 -8.33
N GLY A 223 -7.22 -16.29 -9.43
CA GLY A 223 -7.32 -17.74 -9.44
C GLY A 223 -6.00 -18.48 -9.27
N LYS A 224 -4.89 -17.77 -9.43
CA LYS A 224 -3.53 -18.32 -9.24
C LYS A 224 -3.35 -19.68 -9.94
N PRO A 225 -3.48 -19.74 -11.28
CA PRO A 225 -3.37 -21.00 -12.01
C PRO A 225 -2.01 -21.66 -11.77
N GLY A 226 -2.02 -22.96 -11.47
CA GLY A 226 -0.80 -23.72 -11.16
C GLY A 226 -0.40 -23.72 -9.68
N LEU A 227 -1.08 -22.97 -8.82
CA LEU A 227 -0.80 -22.95 -7.38
C LEU A 227 -1.09 -24.31 -6.72
N ASP A 228 -2.05 -25.07 -7.26
CA ASP A 228 -2.39 -26.43 -6.85
C ASP A 228 -1.25 -27.46 -7.04
N LYS A 229 -0.25 -27.11 -7.85
CA LYS A 229 0.97 -27.91 -8.08
C LYS A 229 2.16 -27.48 -7.24
N SER A 230 2.01 -26.40 -6.45
CA SER A 230 3.04 -25.86 -5.60
C SER A 230 3.03 -26.50 -4.20
N LYS A 231 4.01 -26.14 -3.38
CA LYS A 231 4.09 -26.51 -1.96
C LYS A 231 3.29 -25.55 -1.05
N ALA A 232 2.43 -24.70 -1.62
CA ALA A 232 1.64 -23.74 -0.86
C ALA A 232 0.69 -24.46 0.11
N ILE A 233 0.59 -23.93 1.32
CA ILE A 233 -0.27 -24.45 2.40
C ILE A 233 -1.13 -23.33 2.96
N SER A 234 -2.33 -23.67 3.43
CA SER A 234 -3.21 -22.75 4.15
C SER A 234 -2.92 -22.87 5.63
N VAL A 235 -2.29 -21.84 6.20
CA VAL A 235 -1.96 -21.81 7.63
C VAL A 235 -1.88 -20.37 8.14
N SER A 236 -2.38 -20.16 9.34
CA SER A 236 -2.19 -18.90 10.09
C SER A 236 -1.06 -19.08 11.11
N LEU A 237 -0.03 -18.27 10.98
CA LEU A 237 1.11 -18.24 11.88
C LEU A 237 1.01 -16.99 12.77
N SER A 238 0.84 -17.17 14.07
CA SER A 238 0.84 -16.06 15.02
C SER A 238 2.24 -15.70 15.46
N ALA A 239 2.54 -14.40 15.50
CA ALA A 239 3.79 -13.93 16.04
C ALA A 239 3.88 -14.21 17.54
N GLN A 240 5.09 -14.48 18.02
CA GLN A 240 5.42 -14.57 19.44
C GLN A 240 6.04 -13.25 19.89
N ILE A 241 5.61 -12.75 21.04
CA ILE A 241 6.21 -11.56 21.65
C ILE A 241 7.47 -12.00 22.40
N ILE A 242 8.63 -11.53 21.95
CA ILE A 242 9.91 -11.81 22.62
C ILE A 242 10.29 -10.72 23.62
N SER A 243 9.88 -9.48 23.37
CA SER A 243 10.07 -8.38 24.31
C SER A 243 8.94 -7.37 24.22
N ARG A 244 8.64 -6.72 25.34
CA ARG A 244 7.68 -5.61 25.40
C ARG A 244 8.16 -4.56 26.39
N GLU A 245 8.18 -3.31 25.97
CA GLU A 245 8.45 -2.16 26.80
C GLU A 245 7.29 -1.19 26.73
N THR A 246 6.80 -0.71 27.86
CA THR A 246 5.73 0.27 27.96
C THR A 246 6.24 1.52 28.68
N ARG A 247 6.05 2.69 28.05
CA ARG A 247 6.43 3.99 28.62
C ARG A 247 5.23 4.91 28.72
N LYS A 248 5.10 5.61 29.83
CA LYS A 248 4.13 6.69 29.97
C LYS A 248 4.70 7.94 29.30
N GLU A 249 3.94 8.54 28.42
CA GLU A 249 4.27 9.81 27.73
C GLU A 249 3.22 10.88 28.09
N LYS A 250 3.50 12.14 27.77
CA LYS A 250 2.57 13.26 28.07
C LYS A 250 1.18 13.09 27.44
N GLN A 251 1.09 12.39 26.33
CA GLN A 251 -0.15 12.23 25.54
C GLN A 251 -0.69 10.79 25.57
N GLY A 252 -0.19 9.92 26.45
CA GLY A 252 -0.67 8.56 26.55
C GLY A 252 0.39 7.55 26.97
N VAL A 253 0.21 6.32 26.51
CA VAL A 253 1.11 5.21 26.80
C VAL A 253 1.67 4.70 25.47
N ARG A 254 2.97 4.59 25.37
CA ARG A 254 3.66 3.99 24.24
C ARG A 254 4.09 2.58 24.60
N THR A 255 3.69 1.61 23.77
CA THR A 255 4.15 0.23 23.91
C THR A 255 4.98 -0.16 22.69
N LEU A 256 6.19 -0.65 22.91
CA LEU A 256 7.06 -1.22 21.90
C LEU A 256 7.11 -2.73 22.13
N SER A 257 6.80 -3.52 21.10
CA SER A 257 6.87 -4.98 21.17
C SER A 257 7.79 -5.50 20.06
N GLU A 258 8.66 -6.41 20.39
CA GLU A 258 9.46 -7.18 19.44
C GLU A 258 8.76 -8.52 19.21
N LEU A 259 8.53 -8.86 17.94
CA LEU A 259 7.78 -10.03 17.53
C LEU A 259 8.64 -10.94 16.67
N ILE A 260 8.46 -12.24 16.82
CA ILE A 260 9.05 -13.26 15.94
C ILE A 260 7.96 -14.16 15.38
N PHE A 261 8.01 -14.46 14.12
CA PHE A 261 7.17 -15.49 13.51
C PHE A 261 7.88 -16.84 13.59
N PRO A 262 7.15 -17.94 13.84
CA PRO A 262 7.72 -19.28 13.73
C PRO A 262 8.19 -19.52 12.29
N LYS A 263 9.31 -20.25 12.15
CA LYS A 263 9.90 -20.61 10.86
C LYS A 263 9.13 -21.77 10.23
#